data_02d305dc0a460c91a51cebff243a1e24
#
_entry.id   02d305dc0a460c91a51cebff243a1e24
#
_cell.length_a   1.000
_cell.length_b   1.000
_cell.length_c   1.000
_cell.angle_alpha   90.00
_cell.angle_beta   90.00
_cell.angle_gamma   90.00
#
_symmetry.space_group_name_H-M   'P 1'
#
loop_
_entity.id
_entity.type
_entity.pdbx_description
1 polymer ?
#
loop_
_entity_poly.entity_id
_entity_poly.type
_entity_poly.pdbx_seq_one_letter_code
_entity_poly.pdbx_strand_id
1 'polypeptide(L)'
;MTKNWNRLFILQALILIVISLFSNCQQPEKPISPQRVEENPNPLPPKTDIINITQVIGRKWILQAYGQIGSEEKIIPKTEITLQFMTDRISGSGGCNRYFSSYKETEGKLSIQPVASTKMFCAIPEGTMRQEQEYFKALQTVTKYHILDNEQTLQLLYNNSKNNLLFLKKRE
;
A
#
# COMPACT_ATOMS: atom_id res chain seq x y z
N MET A 1 20.56 -35.32 -62.44
CA MET A 1 19.45 -35.49 -61.46
C MET A 1 19.90 -36.37 -60.31
N THR A 2 20.91 -36.00 -59.50
CA THR A 2 21.46 -36.88 -58.44
C THR A 2 21.86 -36.10 -57.16
N LYS A 3 21.26 -34.94 -56.90
CA LYS A 3 21.72 -34.08 -55.81
C LYS A 3 20.79 -33.99 -54.59
N ASN A 4 19.59 -34.62 -54.62
CA ASN A 4 18.60 -34.49 -53.54
C ASN A 4 18.49 -35.72 -52.62
N TRP A 5 19.12 -36.84 -52.96
CA TRP A 5 18.99 -38.05 -52.15
C TRP A 5 19.84 -38.02 -50.87
N ASN A 6 21.04 -37.43 -50.94
CA ASN A 6 21.91 -37.37 -49.77
C ASN A 6 21.38 -36.43 -48.64
N ARG A 7 20.55 -35.44 -48.96
CA ARG A 7 19.94 -34.58 -47.91
C ARG A 7 18.85 -35.27 -47.11
N LEU A 8 18.11 -36.20 -47.74
CA LEU A 8 17.04 -36.93 -47.07
C LEU A 8 17.59 -37.96 -46.06
N PHE A 9 18.69 -38.65 -46.40
CA PHE A 9 19.34 -39.61 -45.49
C PHE A 9 20.01 -38.92 -44.28
N ILE A 10 20.58 -37.73 -44.45
CA ILE A 10 21.20 -36.96 -43.38
C ILE A 10 20.14 -36.44 -42.39
N LEU A 11 18.97 -36.01 -42.89
CA LEU A 11 17.87 -35.59 -42.01
C LEU A 11 17.27 -36.74 -41.19
N GLN A 12 17.12 -37.92 -41.79
CA GLN A 12 16.63 -39.13 -41.07
C GLN A 12 17.62 -39.61 -40.01
N ALA A 13 18.94 -39.56 -40.28
CA ALA A 13 19.96 -39.95 -39.32
C ALA A 13 20.00 -38.98 -38.10
N LEU A 14 19.80 -37.69 -38.31
CA LEU A 14 19.76 -36.70 -37.22
C LEU A 14 18.51 -36.83 -36.33
N ILE A 15 17.36 -37.21 -36.89
CA ILE A 15 16.13 -37.41 -36.13
C ILE A 15 16.26 -38.64 -35.20
N LEU A 16 16.91 -39.71 -35.65
CA LEU A 16 17.11 -40.94 -34.83
C LEU A 16 18.10 -40.70 -33.66
N ILE A 17 19.08 -39.82 -33.80
CA ILE A 17 20.04 -39.50 -32.75
C ILE A 17 19.36 -38.63 -31.65
N VAL A 18 18.43 -37.75 -32.02
CA VAL A 18 17.72 -36.92 -31.04
C VAL A 18 16.73 -37.72 -30.18
N ILE A 19 16.13 -38.80 -30.75
CA ILE A 19 15.19 -39.66 -30.02
C ILE A 19 15.91 -40.55 -28.99
N SER A 20 17.17 -40.93 -29.22
CA SER A 20 17.95 -41.76 -28.28
C SER A 20 18.50 -41.01 -27.06
N LEU A 21 18.48 -39.71 -27.05
CA LEU A 21 18.96 -38.91 -25.91
C LEU A 21 17.89 -38.61 -24.87
N PHE A 22 16.61 -38.94 -25.11
CA PHE A 22 15.52 -38.72 -24.17
C PHE A 22 15.03 -39.97 -23.43
N SER A 23 15.69 -41.11 -23.62
CA SER A 23 15.32 -42.37 -22.97
C SER A 23 16.27 -42.72 -21.84
N ASN A 24 16.37 -41.87 -20.82
CA ASN A 24 16.84 -42.35 -19.52
C ASN A 24 16.62 -41.27 -18.43
N CYS A 25 15.48 -41.33 -17.77
CA CYS A 25 15.32 -41.03 -16.34
C CYS A 25 13.86 -41.29 -15.92
N GLN A 26 13.45 -42.54 -15.90
CA GLN A 26 12.34 -42.96 -15.03
C GLN A 26 12.97 -43.54 -13.77
N GLN A 27 13.20 -42.68 -12.76
CA GLN A 27 13.31 -43.17 -11.42
C GLN A 27 11.91 -43.55 -10.92
N PRO A 28 11.75 -44.71 -10.30
CA PRO A 28 10.49 -45.03 -9.64
C PRO A 28 10.26 -44.07 -8.48
N GLU A 29 9.23 -43.28 -8.60
CA GLU A 29 8.75 -42.49 -7.48
C GLU A 29 8.33 -43.41 -6.35
N LYS A 30 9.04 -43.30 -5.24
CA LYS A 30 8.68 -43.88 -3.96
C LYS A 30 7.28 -43.36 -3.60
N PRO A 31 6.30 -44.23 -3.22
CA PRO A 31 4.99 -43.73 -2.82
C PRO A 31 5.15 -42.81 -1.63
N ILE A 32 4.79 -41.53 -1.83
CA ILE A 32 4.69 -40.53 -0.77
C ILE A 32 3.52 -41.01 0.09
N SER A 33 3.87 -41.50 1.27
CA SER A 33 2.92 -41.70 2.36
C SER A 33 2.14 -40.37 2.58
N PRO A 34 0.80 -40.41 2.65
CA PRO A 34 0.05 -39.19 2.98
C PRO A 34 0.50 -38.71 4.35
N GLN A 35 1.34 -37.68 4.37
CA GLN A 35 1.58 -36.93 5.60
C GLN A 35 0.21 -36.40 6.01
N ARG A 36 -0.27 -36.93 7.12
CA ARG A 36 -1.39 -36.38 7.86
C ARG A 36 -1.02 -34.93 8.13
N VAL A 37 -1.63 -33.99 7.39
CA VAL A 37 -1.66 -32.58 7.75
C VAL A 37 -2.32 -32.57 9.11
N GLU A 38 -1.55 -32.33 10.16
CA GLU A 38 -2.11 -31.97 11.45
C GLU A 38 -2.82 -30.66 11.24
N GLU A 39 -4.12 -30.75 10.98
CA GLU A 39 -5.05 -29.66 10.98
C GLU A 39 -5.02 -29.11 12.42
N ASN A 40 -4.28 -27.99 12.59
CA ASN A 40 -4.26 -27.26 13.83
C ASN A 40 -5.70 -26.82 14.12
N PRO A 41 -6.38 -27.39 15.13
CA PRO A 41 -7.82 -27.21 15.31
C PRO A 41 -8.21 -25.83 15.81
N ASN A 42 -7.28 -24.86 15.82
CA ASN A 42 -7.59 -23.50 16.21
C ASN A 42 -6.66 -22.51 15.51
N PRO A 43 -6.96 -22.05 14.27
CA PRO A 43 -6.36 -20.82 13.80
C PRO A 43 -6.80 -19.76 14.79
N LEU A 44 -5.85 -19.28 15.61
CA LEU A 44 -6.04 -18.07 16.41
C LEU A 44 -6.70 -17.04 15.47
N PRO A 45 -7.85 -16.45 15.88
CA PRO A 45 -8.46 -15.40 15.07
C PRO A 45 -7.36 -14.35 14.80
N PRO A 46 -7.31 -13.78 13.59
CA PRO A 46 -6.33 -12.73 13.30
C PRO A 46 -6.44 -11.72 14.43
N LYS A 47 -5.32 -11.46 15.12
CA LYS A 47 -5.26 -10.38 16.10
C LYS A 47 -5.82 -9.16 15.43
N THR A 48 -7.08 -8.87 15.68
CA THR A 48 -7.65 -7.56 15.42
C THR A 48 -6.97 -6.69 16.44
N ASP A 49 -5.80 -6.15 16.08
CA ASP A 49 -5.18 -5.11 16.89
C ASP A 49 -6.23 -4.04 17.00
N ILE A 50 -6.80 -3.91 18.21
CA ILE A 50 -7.71 -2.81 18.53
C ILE A 50 -6.84 -1.57 18.39
N ILE A 51 -6.93 -0.94 17.21
CA ILE A 51 -6.19 0.26 16.89
C ILE A 51 -6.72 1.33 17.83
N ASN A 52 -5.89 1.76 18.77
CA ASN A 52 -6.26 2.78 19.74
C ASN A 52 -5.73 4.11 19.25
N ILE A 53 -6.61 5.12 19.14
CA ILE A 53 -6.27 6.49 18.74
C ILE A 53 -5.15 7.09 19.62
N THR A 54 -4.98 6.61 20.85
CA THR A 54 -3.90 7.08 21.75
C THR A 54 -2.51 6.86 21.17
N GLN A 55 -2.33 5.88 20.27
CA GLN A 55 -1.06 5.60 19.60
C GLN A 55 -0.66 6.68 18.60
N VAL A 56 -1.60 7.50 18.12
CA VAL A 56 -1.31 8.60 17.18
C VAL A 56 -1.28 9.97 17.85
N ILE A 57 -1.86 10.10 19.04
CA ILE A 57 -1.90 11.37 19.78
C ILE A 57 -0.48 11.85 20.13
N GLY A 58 -0.23 13.15 19.96
CA GLY A 58 1.05 13.80 20.26
C GLY A 58 2.13 13.60 19.19
N ARG A 59 1.95 12.65 18.27
CA ARG A 59 2.91 12.36 17.20
C ARG A 59 2.68 13.27 16.00
N LYS A 60 3.76 13.70 15.36
CA LYS A 60 3.70 14.43 14.09
C LYS A 60 3.85 13.43 12.93
N TRP A 61 2.91 13.49 12.02
CA TRP A 61 2.83 12.66 10.83
C TRP A 61 3.09 13.49 9.58
N ILE A 62 3.84 12.95 8.60
CA ILE A 62 4.18 13.61 7.34
C ILE A 62 3.57 12.80 6.20
N LEU A 63 2.69 13.41 5.41
CA LEU A 63 2.05 12.78 4.27
C LEU A 63 3.09 12.44 3.20
N GLN A 64 3.07 11.21 2.71
CA GLN A 64 3.96 10.70 1.68
C GLN A 64 3.27 10.54 0.34
N ALA A 65 2.03 10.06 0.38
CA ALA A 65 1.22 9.79 -0.79
C ALA A 65 -0.27 9.84 -0.45
N TYR A 66 -1.11 10.06 -1.45
CA TYR A 66 -2.56 10.06 -1.30
C TYR A 66 -3.24 9.63 -2.60
N GLY A 67 -4.50 9.22 -2.51
CA GLY A 67 -5.29 8.84 -3.67
C GLY A 67 -5.79 7.41 -3.63
N GLN A 68 -6.03 6.83 -4.78
CA GLN A 68 -6.54 5.46 -4.90
C GLN A 68 -5.48 4.46 -4.44
N ILE A 69 -5.89 3.51 -3.60
CA ILE A 69 -5.00 2.45 -3.10
C ILE A 69 -4.42 1.66 -4.28
N GLY A 70 -3.07 1.56 -4.30
CA GLY A 70 -2.31 0.92 -5.38
C GLY A 70 -1.94 1.84 -6.55
N SER A 71 -2.41 3.10 -6.54
CA SER A 71 -2.07 4.13 -7.56
C SER A 71 -1.96 5.50 -6.92
N GLU A 72 -1.40 5.56 -5.70
CA GLU A 72 -1.28 6.81 -4.95
C GLU A 72 -0.35 7.81 -5.64
N GLU A 73 -0.74 9.07 -5.61
CA GLU A 73 0.09 10.19 -6.05
C GLU A 73 1.06 10.60 -4.93
N LYS A 74 2.30 10.87 -5.29
CA LYS A 74 3.30 11.40 -4.37
C LYS A 74 3.08 12.90 -4.13
N ILE A 75 3.52 13.36 -2.97
CA ILE A 75 3.49 14.76 -2.60
C ILE A 75 4.45 15.57 -3.49
N ILE A 76 4.01 16.76 -3.89
CA ILE A 76 4.82 17.69 -4.68
C ILE A 76 6.14 17.98 -3.93
N PRO A 77 7.30 17.80 -4.57
CA PRO A 77 8.59 18.08 -3.94
C PRO A 77 8.65 19.50 -3.34
N LYS A 78 9.31 19.64 -2.21
CA LYS A 78 9.45 20.88 -1.43
C LYS A 78 8.15 21.41 -0.78
N THR A 79 7.06 20.61 -0.80
CA THR A 79 5.92 20.83 0.08
C THR A 79 5.96 19.85 1.25
N GLU A 80 5.53 20.24 2.43
CA GLU A 80 5.38 19.36 3.58
C GLU A 80 3.94 19.45 4.08
N ILE A 81 3.19 18.36 3.92
CA ILE A 81 1.85 18.22 4.49
C ILE A 81 1.99 17.44 5.78
N THR A 82 1.49 17.99 6.88
CA THR A 82 1.61 17.38 8.20
C THR A 82 0.28 17.22 8.88
N LEU A 83 0.20 16.23 9.78
CA LEU A 83 -0.94 15.96 10.63
C LEU A 83 -0.45 15.65 12.04
N GLN A 84 -1.11 16.24 13.03
CA GLN A 84 -0.91 15.91 14.44
C GLN A 84 -2.25 15.77 15.12
N PHE A 85 -2.45 14.65 15.83
CA PHE A 85 -3.62 14.44 16.68
C PHE A 85 -3.36 14.97 18.08
N MET A 86 -4.32 15.68 18.60
CA MET A 86 -4.45 16.06 20.00
C MET A 86 -5.66 15.33 20.59
N THR A 87 -6.02 15.59 21.84
CA THR A 87 -7.11 14.87 22.50
C THR A 87 -8.46 15.00 21.77
N ASP A 88 -8.78 16.20 21.25
CA ASP A 88 -10.09 16.53 20.67
C ASP A 88 -10.03 17.14 19.27
N ARG A 89 -8.82 17.38 18.77
CA ARG A 89 -8.60 18.05 17.48
C ARG A 89 -7.36 17.54 16.77
N ILE A 90 -7.35 17.81 15.48
CA ILE A 90 -6.17 17.67 14.63
C ILE A 90 -5.67 19.05 14.22
N SER A 91 -4.39 19.15 13.93
CA SER A 91 -3.77 20.34 13.34
C SER A 91 -2.59 19.95 12.45
N GLY A 92 -2.15 20.87 11.61
CA GLY A 92 -1.00 20.65 10.73
C GLY A 92 -0.80 21.72 9.68
N SER A 93 -0.05 21.36 8.64
CA SER A 93 0.16 22.13 7.41
C SER A 93 -0.45 21.38 6.24
N GLY A 94 -1.14 22.08 5.36
CA GLY A 94 -1.66 21.55 4.09
C GLY A 94 -0.66 21.64 2.92
N GLY A 95 0.55 22.11 3.22
CA GLY A 95 1.57 22.40 2.20
C GLY A 95 1.79 23.90 2.00
N CYS A 96 0.76 24.72 2.12
CA CYS A 96 0.80 26.18 2.13
C CYS A 96 0.21 26.73 3.43
N ASN A 97 -1.01 26.32 3.76
CA ASN A 97 -1.75 26.82 4.87
C ASN A 97 -1.66 25.93 6.11
N ARG A 98 -1.68 26.55 7.29
CA ARG A 98 -1.92 25.83 8.54
C ARG A 98 -3.41 25.55 8.65
N TYR A 99 -3.73 24.41 9.25
CA TYR A 99 -5.12 24.01 9.43
C TYR A 99 -5.35 23.38 10.81
N PHE A 100 -6.61 23.33 11.20
CA PHE A 100 -7.10 22.56 12.33
C PHE A 100 -8.54 22.10 12.09
N SER A 101 -8.94 21.06 12.79
CA SER A 101 -10.32 20.57 12.84
C SER A 101 -10.52 19.77 14.12
N SER A 102 -11.75 19.65 14.59
CA SER A 102 -12.10 18.63 15.58
C SER A 102 -12.34 17.27 14.91
N TYR A 103 -12.20 16.20 15.68
CA TYR A 103 -12.50 14.87 15.24
C TYR A 103 -13.25 14.08 16.31
N LYS A 104 -13.89 12.98 15.87
CA LYS A 104 -14.47 11.96 16.75
C LYS A 104 -13.94 10.61 16.32
N GLU A 105 -13.56 9.80 17.29
CA GLU A 105 -13.16 8.42 17.08
C GLU A 105 -14.08 7.52 17.92
N THR A 106 -14.55 6.43 17.33
CA THR A 106 -15.37 5.44 18.00
C THR A 106 -15.13 4.09 17.33
N GLU A 107 -14.59 3.15 18.08
CA GLU A 107 -14.40 1.76 17.62
C GLU A 107 -13.64 1.66 16.27
N GLY A 108 -12.55 2.41 16.10
CA GLY A 108 -11.73 2.42 14.90
C GLY A 108 -12.32 3.23 13.73
N LYS A 109 -13.49 3.84 13.91
CA LYS A 109 -14.06 4.79 12.96
C LYS A 109 -13.61 6.20 13.30
N LEU A 110 -13.12 6.92 12.30
CA LEU A 110 -12.64 8.29 12.45
C LEU A 110 -13.52 9.23 11.62
N SER A 111 -14.03 10.28 12.26
CA SER A 111 -14.79 11.34 11.60
C SER A 111 -14.13 12.68 11.87
N ILE A 112 -13.71 13.39 10.84
CA ILE A 112 -13.06 14.70 10.91
C ILE A 112 -14.07 15.74 10.46
N GLN A 113 -14.23 16.79 11.26
CA GLN A 113 -15.15 17.89 11.00
C GLN A 113 -14.59 18.82 9.90
N PRO A 114 -15.35 19.79 9.39
CA PRO A 114 -14.86 20.76 8.42
C PRO A 114 -13.55 21.41 8.87
N VAL A 115 -12.58 21.42 7.96
CA VAL A 115 -11.25 21.97 8.20
C VAL A 115 -11.29 23.50 8.13
N ALA A 116 -10.81 24.16 9.17
CA ALA A 116 -10.48 25.57 9.16
C ALA A 116 -9.00 25.75 8.82
N SER A 117 -8.69 26.68 7.91
CA SER A 117 -7.31 26.97 7.51
C SER A 117 -7.04 28.45 7.35
N THR A 118 -5.76 28.85 7.39
CA THR A 118 -5.33 30.18 6.94
C THR A 118 -5.59 30.33 5.45
N LYS A 119 -5.52 31.55 4.91
CA LYS A 119 -5.82 31.85 3.50
C LYS A 119 -4.61 32.46 2.80
N MET A 120 -3.46 31.80 2.89
CA MET A 120 -2.27 32.18 2.14
C MET A 120 -2.39 31.63 0.72
N PHE A 121 -1.70 32.28 -0.22
CA PHE A 121 -1.55 31.80 -1.59
C PHE A 121 -0.08 31.48 -1.86
N CYS A 122 0.19 30.23 -2.22
CA CYS A 122 1.52 29.74 -2.54
C CYS A 122 1.58 29.35 -4.02
N ALA A 123 2.21 30.20 -4.83
CA ALA A 123 2.38 29.96 -6.27
C ALA A 123 3.46 28.92 -6.57
N ILE A 124 4.41 28.73 -5.66
CA ILE A 124 5.59 27.88 -5.83
C ILE A 124 5.73 26.93 -4.63
N PRO A 125 5.92 25.62 -4.86
CA PRO A 125 5.89 24.92 -6.16
C PRO A 125 4.52 24.97 -6.84
N GLU A 126 4.52 24.86 -8.18
CA GLU A 126 3.27 24.78 -8.93
C GLU A 126 2.41 23.60 -8.47
N GLY A 127 1.10 23.79 -8.41
CA GLY A 127 0.14 22.79 -7.96
C GLY A 127 -0.05 22.72 -6.45
N THR A 128 0.74 23.44 -5.63
CA THR A 128 0.64 23.41 -4.15
C THR A 128 -0.78 23.71 -3.66
N MET A 129 -1.45 24.71 -4.22
CA MET A 129 -2.82 25.07 -3.80
C MET A 129 -3.83 23.99 -4.16
N ARG A 130 -3.69 23.34 -5.32
CA ARG A 130 -4.54 22.21 -5.72
C ARG A 130 -4.33 21.02 -4.79
N GLN A 131 -3.08 20.61 -4.56
CA GLN A 131 -2.73 19.53 -3.64
C GLN A 131 -3.31 19.77 -2.24
N GLU A 132 -3.21 20.99 -1.72
CA GLU A 132 -3.76 21.35 -0.42
C GLU A 132 -5.30 21.20 -0.38
N GLN A 133 -5.99 21.67 -1.42
CA GLN A 133 -7.45 21.52 -1.51
C GLN A 133 -7.89 20.05 -1.58
N GLU A 134 -7.18 19.24 -2.37
CA GLU A 134 -7.43 17.79 -2.47
C GLU A 134 -7.19 17.11 -1.13
N TYR A 135 -6.11 17.46 -0.44
CA TYR A 135 -5.81 16.96 0.90
C TYR A 135 -6.91 17.32 1.92
N PHE A 136 -7.35 18.57 1.99
CA PHE A 136 -8.40 18.98 2.92
C PHE A 136 -9.73 18.29 2.61
N LYS A 137 -10.07 18.14 1.34
CA LYS A 137 -11.25 17.40 0.91
C LYS A 137 -11.18 15.92 1.31
N ALA A 138 -10.04 15.28 1.08
CA ALA A 138 -9.81 13.90 1.48
C ALA A 138 -9.90 13.74 3.01
N LEU A 139 -9.26 14.64 3.76
CA LEU A 139 -9.21 14.60 5.22
C LEU A 139 -10.62 14.66 5.85
N GLN A 140 -11.53 15.50 5.31
CA GLN A 140 -12.91 15.63 5.78
C GLN A 140 -13.80 14.42 5.44
N THR A 141 -13.35 13.54 4.54
CA THR A 141 -14.10 12.34 4.13
C THR A 141 -13.49 11.06 4.67
N VAL A 142 -12.52 11.15 5.57
CA VAL A 142 -11.95 10.01 6.28
C VAL A 142 -13.01 9.32 7.11
N THR A 143 -13.01 7.97 7.08
CA THR A 143 -13.95 7.14 7.83
C THR A 143 -13.27 6.13 8.74
N LYS A 144 -12.02 5.75 8.44
CA LYS A 144 -11.23 4.76 9.20
C LYS A 144 -9.76 5.14 9.21
N TYR A 145 -9.02 4.56 10.13
CA TYR A 145 -7.57 4.67 10.17
C TYR A 145 -6.93 3.32 10.51
N HIS A 146 -5.69 3.13 10.07
CA HIS A 146 -4.84 2.00 10.41
C HIS A 146 -3.45 2.50 10.80
N ILE A 147 -2.84 1.82 11.74
CA ILE A 147 -1.46 2.02 12.13
C ILE A 147 -0.69 0.78 11.69
N LEU A 148 0.33 0.97 10.88
CA LEU A 148 1.10 -0.08 10.23
C LEU A 148 2.58 0.04 10.63
N ASP A 149 3.37 -0.99 10.30
CA ASP A 149 4.83 -0.99 10.40
C ASP A 149 5.36 -0.62 11.79
N ASN A 150 4.87 -1.30 12.82
CA ASN A 150 5.26 -1.02 14.21
C ASN A 150 5.11 0.47 14.57
N GLU A 151 3.94 1.04 14.27
CA GLU A 151 3.59 2.43 14.57
C GLU A 151 4.42 3.49 13.81
N GLN A 152 5.01 3.13 12.67
CA GLN A 152 5.73 4.09 11.84
C GLN A 152 4.87 4.68 10.71
N THR A 153 3.81 3.99 10.31
CA THR A 153 2.93 4.38 9.22
C THR A 153 1.50 4.57 9.73
N LEU A 154 0.89 5.70 9.40
CA LEU A 154 -0.53 5.98 9.61
C LEU A 154 -1.23 6.05 8.25
N GLN A 155 -2.24 5.22 8.08
CA GLN A 155 -3.10 5.20 6.90
C GLN A 155 -4.50 5.70 7.29
N LEU A 156 -4.97 6.76 6.65
CA LEU A 156 -6.35 7.24 6.79
C LEU A 156 -7.13 6.86 5.53
N LEU A 157 -8.25 6.16 5.71
CA LEU A 157 -9.08 5.67 4.60
C LEU A 157 -10.28 6.58 4.35
N TYR A 158 -10.51 6.91 3.08
CA TYR A 158 -11.64 7.75 2.64
C TYR A 158 -12.28 7.19 1.35
N ASN A 159 -13.35 7.80 0.88
CA ASN A 159 -14.07 7.37 -0.33
C ASN A 159 -14.43 5.87 -0.28
N ASN A 160 -15.18 5.46 0.77
CA ASN A 160 -15.56 4.05 1.02
C ASN A 160 -14.34 3.10 1.08
N SER A 161 -13.25 3.56 1.66
CA SER A 161 -11.97 2.84 1.77
C SER A 161 -11.32 2.46 0.44
N LYS A 162 -11.67 3.14 -0.66
CA LYS A 162 -11.00 2.98 -1.96
C LYS A 162 -9.73 3.82 -2.08
N ASN A 163 -9.65 4.88 -1.28
CA ASN A 163 -8.56 5.84 -1.27
C ASN A 163 -7.94 5.94 0.11
N ASN A 164 -6.68 6.34 0.16
CA ASN A 164 -5.96 6.57 1.40
C ASN A 164 -5.16 7.88 1.40
N LEU A 165 -4.86 8.34 2.62
CA LEU A 165 -3.79 9.27 2.92
C LEU A 165 -2.72 8.48 3.68
N LEU A 166 -1.52 8.38 3.16
CA LEU A 166 -0.43 7.58 3.73
C LEU A 166 0.61 8.49 4.36
N PHE A 167 0.78 8.38 5.67
CA PHE A 167 1.70 9.18 6.44
C PHE A 167 2.82 8.35 7.04
N LEU A 168 4.00 8.94 7.16
CA LEU A 168 5.08 8.43 7.99
C LEU A 168 5.22 9.28 9.25
N LYS A 169 5.56 8.61 10.35
CA LYS A 169 5.90 9.27 11.61
C LYS A 169 7.15 10.12 11.41
N LYS A 170 7.11 11.39 11.82
CA LYS A 170 8.30 12.24 11.82
C LYS A 170 9.29 11.72 12.85
N ARG A 171 10.52 11.48 12.41
CA ARG A 171 11.64 11.20 13.32
C ARG A 171 12.00 12.51 14.04
N GLU A 172 12.18 12.41 15.34
CA GLU A 172 12.70 13.49 16.17
C GLU A 172 14.20 13.63 15.98
#